data_41a2f621d10eeb7883f397a55673ffc4
#
_entry.id   41a2f621d10eeb7883f397a55673ffc4
#
_cell.length_a   1.000
_cell.length_b   1.000
_cell.length_c   1.000
_cell.angle_alpha   90.00
_cell.angle_beta   90.00
_cell.angle_gamma   90.00
#
_symmetry.space_group_name_H-M   'P 1'
#
loop_
_entity.id
_entity.type
_entity.pdbx_description
1 polymer ?
#
loop_
_entity_poly.entity_id
_entity_poly.type
_entity_poly.pdbx_seq_one_letter_code
_entity_poly.pdbx_strand_id
1 'polypeptide(L)'
;MRAIADLPDLNVWLALASPAHQHHSSAVSYWEEQAAQQVLFCTVTALGLVRLVMQPRVMSDAALTAAEASALLAKFVQQPGVSYAPPSNEGWEVFHGFMHQSEISPRLCTDAHLAALAITNQWRLVSFDRDFQLFPGLNLLQLR
;
A
#
# COMPACT_ATOMS: atom_id res chain seq x y z
N MET A 1 15.14 4.28 14.95
CA MET A 1 13.79 4.25 15.52
C MET A 1 12.81 3.80 14.45
N ARG A 2 11.92 2.86 14.75
CA ARG A 2 10.87 2.46 13.81
C ARG A 2 9.83 3.56 13.67
N ALA A 3 9.27 3.69 12.48
CA ALA A 3 8.14 4.57 12.25
C ALA A 3 6.94 4.11 13.11
N ILE A 4 6.05 5.02 13.47
CA ILE A 4 4.87 4.71 14.28
C ILE A 4 3.82 3.99 13.43
N ALA A 5 3.63 4.43 12.18
CA ALA A 5 2.65 3.84 11.29
C ALA A 5 3.17 3.78 9.86
N ASP A 6 2.89 2.66 9.21
CA ASP A 6 3.18 2.42 7.79
C ASP A 6 1.89 2.40 6.98
N LEU A 7 1.96 2.95 5.79
CA LEU A 7 0.94 2.80 4.76
C LEU A 7 1.57 2.05 3.58
N PRO A 8 1.47 0.71 3.55
CA PRO A 8 1.99 -0.04 2.43
C PRO A 8 1.16 0.18 1.17
N ASP A 9 1.87 0.35 0.05
CA ASP A 9 1.26 0.36 -1.27
C ASP A 9 0.69 -1.03 -1.60
N LEU A 10 -0.19 -1.06 -2.57
CA LEU A 10 -0.87 -2.28 -3.01
C LEU A 10 0.12 -3.38 -3.39
N ASN A 11 1.24 -3.04 -4.04
CA ASN A 11 2.22 -4.05 -4.44
C ASN A 11 2.86 -4.79 -3.26
N VAL A 12 2.96 -4.16 -2.09
CA VAL A 12 3.46 -4.81 -0.88
C VAL A 12 2.44 -5.81 -0.33
N TRP A 13 1.18 -5.40 -0.24
CA TRP A 13 0.12 -6.29 0.22
C TRP A 13 -0.05 -7.49 -0.71
N LEU A 14 0.00 -7.25 -2.03
CA LEU A 14 -0.10 -8.34 -3.02
C LEU A 14 1.07 -9.31 -2.88
N ALA A 15 2.29 -8.80 -2.72
CA ALA A 15 3.47 -9.64 -2.55
C ALA A 15 3.37 -10.49 -1.28
N LEU A 16 2.83 -9.94 -0.18
CA LEU A 16 2.59 -10.70 1.05
C LEU A 16 1.54 -11.80 0.84
N ALA A 17 0.49 -11.50 0.08
CA ALA A 17 -0.63 -12.40 -0.14
C ALA A 17 -0.30 -13.55 -1.09
N SER A 18 0.68 -13.39 -1.97
CA SER A 18 0.97 -14.36 -3.03
C SER A 18 2.37 -14.95 -2.87
N PRO A 19 2.48 -16.21 -2.40
CA PRO A 19 3.80 -16.85 -2.28
C PRO A 19 4.57 -16.97 -3.60
N ALA A 20 3.86 -16.96 -4.74
CA ALA A 20 4.49 -17.02 -6.06
C ALA A 20 4.96 -15.68 -6.58
N HIS A 21 4.64 -14.60 -5.89
CA HIS A 21 5.04 -13.24 -6.31
C HIS A 21 6.56 -13.08 -6.25
N GLN A 22 7.13 -12.42 -7.27
CA GLN A 22 8.59 -12.24 -7.35
C GLN A 22 9.18 -11.52 -6.13
N HIS A 23 8.40 -10.67 -5.46
CA HIS A 23 8.83 -9.91 -4.29
C HIS A 23 8.32 -10.48 -2.97
N HIS A 24 7.79 -11.70 -2.98
CA HIS A 24 7.22 -12.29 -1.77
C HIS A 24 8.23 -12.33 -0.61
N SER A 25 9.42 -12.86 -0.84
CA SER A 25 10.46 -12.93 0.21
C SER A 25 10.80 -11.57 0.79
N SER A 26 10.95 -10.57 -0.09
CA SER A 26 11.27 -9.21 0.34
C SER A 26 10.15 -8.61 1.17
N ALA A 27 8.90 -8.84 0.78
CA ALA A 27 7.74 -8.36 1.53
C ALA A 27 7.65 -9.03 2.90
N VAL A 28 7.93 -10.33 2.98
CA VAL A 28 7.94 -11.04 4.26
C VAL A 28 9.05 -10.50 5.17
N SER A 29 10.25 -10.26 4.63
CA SER A 29 11.34 -9.68 5.41
C SER A 29 10.96 -8.30 5.96
N TYR A 30 10.33 -7.47 5.13
CA TYR A 30 9.81 -6.19 5.60
C TYR A 30 8.84 -6.39 6.77
N TRP A 31 7.87 -7.29 6.59
CA TRP A 31 6.84 -7.56 7.59
C TRP A 31 7.43 -7.99 8.93
N GLU A 32 8.40 -8.88 8.90
CA GLU A 32 8.99 -9.44 10.10
C GLU A 32 9.99 -8.52 10.77
N GLU A 33 10.75 -7.73 10.00
CA GLU A 33 11.91 -7.03 10.53
C GLU A 33 11.77 -5.51 10.55
N GLN A 34 10.96 -4.92 9.67
CA GLN A 34 10.97 -3.47 9.45
C GLN A 34 9.62 -2.79 9.66
N ALA A 35 8.53 -3.54 9.72
CA ALA A 35 7.19 -2.96 9.81
C ALA A 35 7.05 -2.08 11.05
N ALA A 36 6.32 -0.99 10.92
CA ALA A 36 5.96 -0.12 12.03
C ALA A 36 5.02 -0.84 13.01
N GLN A 37 4.78 -0.24 14.16
CA GLN A 37 3.83 -0.78 15.14
C GLN A 37 2.43 -0.87 14.57
N GLN A 38 2.04 0.10 13.74
CA GLN A 38 0.76 0.10 13.05
C GLN A 38 1.01 0.00 11.55
N VAL A 39 0.28 -0.90 10.91
CA VAL A 39 0.34 -1.08 9.45
C VAL A 39 -1.08 -0.92 8.95
N LEU A 40 -1.29 0.03 8.04
CA LEU A 40 -2.61 0.53 7.72
C LEU A 40 -3.02 0.18 6.30
N PHE A 41 -4.27 -0.26 6.17
CA PHE A 41 -4.96 -0.22 4.88
C PHE A 41 -5.73 1.10 4.77
N CYS A 42 -5.62 1.77 3.64
CA CYS A 42 -6.60 2.80 3.28
C CYS A 42 -7.62 2.19 2.32
N THR A 43 -8.66 2.94 1.99
CA THR A 43 -9.72 2.46 1.10
C THR A 43 -9.15 1.97 -0.23
N VAL A 44 -8.23 2.74 -0.81
CA VAL A 44 -7.63 2.41 -2.12
C VAL A 44 -6.86 1.10 -2.07
N THR A 45 -6.03 0.89 -1.05
CA THR A 45 -5.22 -0.33 -0.97
C THR A 45 -6.06 -1.54 -0.59
N ALA A 46 -7.05 -1.37 0.28
CA ALA A 46 -7.94 -2.47 0.66
C ALA A 46 -8.76 -2.97 -0.54
N LEU A 47 -9.42 -2.06 -1.24
CA LEU A 47 -10.21 -2.42 -2.42
C LEU A 47 -9.33 -2.95 -3.54
N GLY A 48 -8.15 -2.36 -3.71
CA GLY A 48 -7.19 -2.82 -4.73
C GLY A 48 -6.74 -4.25 -4.49
N LEU A 49 -6.44 -4.60 -3.24
CA LEU A 49 -6.03 -5.97 -2.90
C LEU A 49 -7.13 -6.97 -3.23
N VAL A 50 -8.36 -6.70 -2.77
CA VAL A 50 -9.50 -7.58 -3.03
C VAL A 50 -9.68 -7.78 -4.54
N ARG A 51 -9.64 -6.70 -5.31
CA ARG A 51 -9.82 -6.77 -6.76
C ARG A 51 -8.72 -7.57 -7.45
N LEU A 52 -7.46 -7.33 -7.08
CA LEU A 52 -6.32 -7.97 -7.76
C LEU A 52 -6.24 -9.47 -7.47
N VAL A 53 -6.51 -9.91 -6.25
CA VAL A 53 -6.40 -11.34 -5.93
C VAL A 53 -7.52 -12.17 -6.56
N MET A 54 -8.55 -11.53 -7.10
CA MET A 54 -9.62 -12.20 -7.84
C MET A 54 -9.30 -12.38 -9.33
N GLN A 55 -8.22 -11.77 -9.84
CA GLN A 55 -7.95 -11.72 -11.27
C GLN A 55 -6.97 -12.83 -11.68
N PRO A 56 -7.38 -13.74 -12.59
CA PRO A 56 -6.48 -14.79 -13.09
C PRO A 56 -5.22 -14.24 -13.77
N ARG A 57 -5.31 -13.08 -14.45
CA ARG A 57 -4.13 -12.47 -15.07
C ARG A 57 -3.08 -12.04 -14.05
N VAL A 58 -3.46 -11.86 -12.78
CA VAL A 58 -2.57 -11.48 -11.69
C VAL A 58 -2.13 -12.72 -10.91
N MET A 59 -3.09 -13.58 -10.57
CA MET A 59 -2.90 -14.69 -9.64
C MET A 59 -2.81 -16.05 -10.32
N SER A 60 -2.99 -16.12 -11.64
CA SER A 60 -3.04 -17.39 -12.36
C SER A 60 -4.04 -18.34 -11.74
N ASP A 61 -3.65 -19.60 -11.48
CA ASP A 61 -4.54 -20.61 -10.93
C ASP A 61 -4.91 -20.34 -9.45
N ALA A 62 -4.20 -19.43 -8.82
CA ALA A 62 -4.46 -19.08 -7.42
C ALA A 62 -5.46 -17.94 -7.26
N ALA A 63 -6.14 -17.51 -8.33
CA ALA A 63 -7.15 -16.46 -8.26
C ALA A 63 -8.27 -16.87 -7.29
N LEU A 64 -8.68 -15.92 -6.45
CA LEU A 64 -9.67 -16.16 -5.41
C LEU A 64 -11.08 -15.77 -5.86
N THR A 65 -12.08 -16.39 -5.24
CA THR A 65 -13.46 -15.92 -5.35
C THR A 65 -13.62 -14.62 -4.55
N ALA A 66 -14.72 -13.91 -4.75
CA ALA A 66 -15.01 -12.69 -3.98
C ALA A 66 -15.04 -12.98 -2.47
N ALA A 67 -15.66 -14.09 -2.06
CA ALA A 67 -15.71 -14.44 -0.65
C ALA A 67 -14.33 -14.73 -0.08
N GLU A 68 -13.49 -15.45 -0.83
CA GLU A 68 -12.12 -15.75 -0.41
C GLU A 68 -11.26 -14.48 -0.35
N ALA A 69 -11.43 -13.58 -1.32
CA ALA A 69 -10.69 -12.32 -1.34
C ALA A 69 -11.06 -11.43 -0.15
N SER A 70 -12.35 -11.34 0.16
CA SER A 70 -12.83 -10.60 1.32
C SER A 70 -12.29 -11.20 2.63
N ALA A 71 -12.27 -12.52 2.73
CA ALA A 71 -11.73 -13.22 3.90
C ALA A 71 -10.23 -12.98 4.05
N LEU A 72 -9.49 -12.91 2.95
CA LEU A 72 -8.05 -12.60 2.99
C LEU A 72 -7.82 -11.20 3.57
N LEU A 73 -8.55 -10.21 3.12
CA LEU A 73 -8.44 -8.86 3.68
C LEU A 73 -8.76 -8.84 5.17
N ALA A 74 -9.84 -9.49 5.57
CA ALA A 74 -10.22 -9.59 6.98
C ALA A 74 -9.13 -10.27 7.81
N LYS A 75 -8.49 -11.30 7.27
CA LYS A 75 -7.41 -12.01 7.96
C LYS A 75 -6.20 -11.12 8.18
N PHE A 76 -5.83 -10.29 7.18
CA PHE A 76 -4.75 -9.31 7.37
C PHE A 76 -5.09 -8.33 8.49
N VAL A 77 -6.32 -7.81 8.49
CA VAL A 77 -6.73 -6.80 9.48
C VAL A 77 -6.82 -7.38 10.89
N GLN A 78 -6.96 -8.70 11.02
CA GLN A 78 -6.94 -9.39 12.32
C GLN A 78 -5.53 -9.54 12.89
N GLN A 79 -4.49 -9.35 12.10
CA GLN A 79 -3.12 -9.45 12.60
C GLN A 79 -2.83 -8.31 13.57
N PRO A 80 -2.02 -8.57 14.63
CA PRO A 80 -1.65 -7.51 15.57
C PRO A 80 -1.03 -6.32 14.86
N GLY A 81 -1.50 -5.12 15.16
CA GLY A 81 -0.98 -3.88 14.59
C GLY A 81 -1.53 -3.52 13.24
N VAL A 82 -2.33 -4.37 12.60
CA VAL A 82 -2.95 -4.07 11.29
C VAL A 82 -4.36 -3.56 11.49
N SER A 83 -4.70 -2.47 10.81
CA SER A 83 -6.04 -1.89 10.88
C SER A 83 -6.34 -1.09 9.63
N TYR A 84 -7.60 -0.71 9.47
CA TYR A 84 -7.98 0.29 8.47
C TYR A 84 -7.58 1.67 8.97
N ALA A 85 -7.13 2.54 8.07
CA ALA A 85 -6.80 3.90 8.42
C ALA A 85 -8.03 4.60 8.99
N PRO A 86 -7.86 5.38 10.07
CA PRO A 86 -9.00 6.10 10.65
C PRO A 86 -9.52 7.17 9.69
N PRO A 87 -10.80 7.55 9.81
CA PRO A 87 -11.33 8.69 9.07
C PRO A 87 -10.48 9.92 9.37
N SER A 88 -10.01 10.58 8.32
CA SER A 88 -9.13 11.74 8.47
C SER A 88 -9.21 12.59 7.22
N ASN A 89 -8.55 13.75 7.29
CA ASN A 89 -8.31 14.54 6.09
C ASN A 89 -7.50 13.70 5.11
N GLU A 90 -8.01 13.53 3.90
CA GLU A 90 -7.39 12.72 2.87
C GLU A 90 -6.24 13.41 2.16
N GLY A 91 -5.85 14.61 2.63
CA GLY A 91 -4.71 15.32 2.05
C GLY A 91 -4.96 15.86 0.65
N TRP A 92 -6.19 16.21 0.33
CA TRP A 92 -6.53 16.70 -1.00
C TRP A 92 -5.73 17.93 -1.42
N GLU A 93 -5.41 18.81 -0.46
CA GLU A 93 -4.60 19.98 -0.74
C GLU A 93 -3.19 19.59 -1.21
N VAL A 94 -2.58 18.62 -0.54
CA VAL A 94 -1.27 18.09 -0.93
C VAL A 94 -1.38 17.38 -2.28
N PHE A 95 -2.43 16.59 -2.47
CA PHE A 95 -2.69 15.91 -3.74
C PHE A 95 -2.78 16.90 -4.90
N HIS A 96 -3.56 17.97 -4.74
CA HIS A 96 -3.68 18.99 -5.79
C HIS A 96 -2.33 19.62 -6.11
N GLY A 97 -1.51 19.86 -5.10
CA GLY A 97 -0.16 20.37 -5.29
C GLY A 97 0.68 19.45 -6.16
N PHE A 98 0.62 18.14 -5.91
CA PHE A 98 1.35 17.16 -6.75
C PHE A 98 0.85 17.15 -8.19
N MET A 99 -0.46 17.27 -8.38
CA MET A 99 -1.03 17.21 -9.74
C MET A 99 -0.67 18.41 -10.61
N HIS A 100 -0.10 19.47 -10.03
CA HIS A 100 0.43 20.60 -10.78
C HIS A 100 1.87 20.39 -11.27
N GLN A 101 2.52 19.30 -10.87
CA GLN A 101 3.86 18.98 -11.34
C GLN A 101 3.82 18.43 -12.76
N SER A 102 4.80 18.78 -13.57
CA SER A 102 4.83 18.41 -14.98
C SER A 102 5.07 16.91 -15.22
N GLU A 103 5.67 16.23 -14.26
CA GLU A 103 6.03 14.81 -14.38
C GLU A 103 4.86 13.87 -14.08
N ILE A 104 3.73 14.39 -13.59
CA ILE A 104 2.63 13.54 -13.20
C ILE A 104 1.84 13.12 -14.43
N SER A 105 1.82 11.83 -14.70
CA SER A 105 1.02 11.21 -15.76
C SER A 105 -0.21 10.52 -15.16
N PRO A 106 -1.19 10.13 -15.99
CA PRO A 106 -2.40 9.47 -15.48
C PRO A 106 -2.14 8.24 -14.60
N ARG A 107 -1.11 7.46 -14.93
CA ARG A 107 -0.78 6.25 -14.16
C ARG A 107 -0.30 6.56 -12.73
N LEU A 108 0.14 7.79 -12.48
CA LEU A 108 0.63 8.21 -11.16
C LEU A 108 -0.45 8.85 -10.29
N CYS A 109 -1.68 8.92 -10.76
CA CYS A 109 -2.77 9.57 -10.03
C CYS A 109 -3.01 8.92 -8.66
N THR A 110 -3.12 7.59 -8.64
CA THR A 110 -3.32 6.86 -7.38
C THR A 110 -2.12 6.98 -6.46
N ASP A 111 -0.91 6.93 -7.02
CA ASP A 111 0.33 7.09 -6.24
C ASP A 111 0.39 8.47 -5.59
N ALA A 112 0.00 9.51 -6.33
CA ALA A 112 -0.07 10.87 -5.80
C ALA A 112 -1.04 10.96 -4.61
N HIS A 113 -2.18 10.27 -4.71
CA HIS A 113 -3.14 10.20 -3.60
C HIS A 113 -2.53 9.51 -2.38
N LEU A 114 -1.89 8.36 -2.56
CA LEU A 114 -1.27 7.63 -1.46
C LEU A 114 -0.16 8.46 -0.80
N ALA A 115 0.67 9.12 -1.60
CA ALA A 115 1.72 9.99 -1.09
C ALA A 115 1.15 11.16 -0.29
N ALA A 116 0.09 11.80 -0.80
CA ALA A 116 -0.56 12.91 -0.12
C ALA A 116 -1.17 12.45 1.21
N LEU A 117 -1.80 11.29 1.22
CA LEU A 117 -2.40 10.71 2.42
C LEU A 117 -1.33 10.44 3.49
N ALA A 118 -0.21 9.84 3.08
CA ALA A 118 0.89 9.54 3.99
C ALA A 118 1.52 10.81 4.55
N ILE A 119 1.77 11.81 3.71
CA ILE A 119 2.35 13.09 4.15
C ILE A 119 1.43 13.78 5.16
N THR A 120 0.15 13.88 4.84
CA THR A 120 -0.83 14.58 5.67
C THR A 120 -0.94 13.95 7.06
N ASN A 121 -0.86 12.64 7.15
CA ASN A 121 -1.00 11.90 8.40
C ASN A 121 0.35 11.52 9.03
N GLN A 122 1.45 11.91 8.43
CA GLN A 122 2.81 11.61 8.91
C GLN A 122 3.08 10.10 9.00
N TRP A 123 2.52 9.34 8.05
CA TRP A 123 2.77 7.92 7.92
C TRP A 123 3.95 7.67 6.99
N ARG A 124 4.62 6.54 7.17
CA ARG A 124 5.66 6.10 6.24
C ARG A 124 5.03 5.27 5.12
N LEU A 125 5.19 5.70 3.88
CA LEU A 125 4.73 4.91 2.74
C LEU A 125 5.75 3.82 2.44
N VAL A 126 5.29 2.60 2.20
CA VAL A 126 6.15 1.45 1.90
C VAL A 126 5.79 0.92 0.52
N SER A 127 6.76 0.81 -0.37
CA SER A 127 6.49 0.38 -1.75
C SER A 127 7.72 -0.21 -2.41
N PHE A 128 7.49 -1.06 -3.41
CA PHE A 128 8.53 -1.51 -4.34
C PHE A 128 8.71 -0.53 -5.50
N ASP A 129 7.79 0.42 -5.68
CA ASP A 129 7.78 1.32 -6.84
C ASP A 129 8.64 2.54 -6.59
N ARG A 130 9.61 2.77 -7.49
CA ARG A 130 10.50 3.93 -7.43
C ARG A 130 9.80 5.25 -7.74
N ASP A 131 8.66 5.21 -8.39
CA ASP A 131 7.94 6.43 -8.77
C ASP A 131 7.53 7.28 -7.57
N PHE A 132 7.43 6.69 -6.38
CA PHE A 132 7.16 7.46 -5.17
C PHE A 132 8.27 8.46 -4.82
N GLN A 133 9.46 8.30 -5.36
CA GLN A 133 10.53 9.28 -5.20
C GLN A 133 10.23 10.62 -5.86
N LEU A 134 9.23 10.68 -6.73
CA LEU A 134 8.78 11.91 -7.37
C LEU A 134 8.05 12.86 -6.41
N PHE A 135 7.64 12.39 -5.25
CA PHE A 135 6.80 13.18 -4.33
C PHE A 135 7.65 13.75 -3.20
N PRO A 136 7.97 15.07 -3.23
CA PRO A 136 8.79 15.67 -2.19
C PRO A 136 8.06 15.69 -0.84
N GLY A 137 8.83 15.50 0.22
CA GLY A 137 8.29 15.50 1.58
C GLY A 137 7.75 14.16 2.06
N LEU A 138 7.72 13.15 1.20
CA LEU A 138 7.24 11.82 1.54
C LEU A 138 8.28 11.05 2.36
N ASN A 139 7.85 10.49 3.50
CA ASN A 139 8.64 9.50 4.23
C ASN A 139 8.42 8.16 3.54
N LEU A 140 9.40 7.71 2.79
CA LEU A 140 9.30 6.52 1.94
C LEU A 140 10.26 5.44 2.39
N LEU A 141 9.77 4.24 2.61
CA LEU A 141 10.58 3.03 2.69
C LEU A 141 10.42 2.29 1.37
N GLN A 142 11.45 2.37 0.54
CA GLN A 142 11.45 1.66 -0.74
C GLN A 142 12.02 0.26 -0.55
N LEU A 143 11.23 -0.75 -0.86
CA LEU A 143 11.65 -2.14 -0.81
C LEU A 143 12.27 -2.56 -2.15
N ARG A 144 13.05 -3.65 -2.10
CA ARG A 144 13.75 -4.18 -3.28
C ARG A 144 13.50 -5.65 -3.48
#